data_38be5da20a7353099cd4adc5ccecceba
#
_entry.id   38be5da20a7353099cd4adc5ccecceba
#
_cell.length_a   1.000
_cell.length_b   1.000
_cell.length_c   1.000
_cell.angle_alpha   90.00
_cell.angle_beta   90.00
_cell.angle_gamma   90.00
#
_symmetry.space_group_name_H-M   'P 1'
#
loop_
_entity.id
_entity.type
_entity.pdbx_description
1 polymer ?
#
loop_
_entity_poly.entity_id
_entity_poly.type
_entity_poly.pdbx_seq_one_letter_code
_entity_poly.pdbx_strand_id
1 'polypeptide(L)'
;LMEKVAMQAINDCGNSKIKDFIDVIDIPKGFWRYRDPGKWIAEKNNFSNAKTSVNKIGVLQQYLINNTCNKIIKGEIRAGLILGGESRAKMIAALKEGIEYKEMELSTNPDQYVKAKDDLYGEGEAEALGLMAVGYYAVMESAMRKSKNLTLKEHEDYLGSMYADFSEIASKNQYAASDKSISKDQIMLANSDNKPMAYPYNC
;
A
#
# COMPACT_ATOMS: atom_id res chain seq x y z
N LEU A 1 15.03 1.29 1.61
CA LEU A 1 13.93 2.21 1.26
C LEU A 1 13.31 2.81 2.54
N MET A 2 12.69 2.02 3.41
CA MET A 2 12.04 2.49 4.65
C MET A 2 12.97 3.34 5.52
N GLU A 3 14.22 2.92 5.74
CA GLU A 3 15.20 3.70 6.50
C GLU A 3 15.43 5.10 5.89
N LYS A 4 15.62 5.15 4.55
CA LYS A 4 15.82 6.44 3.86
C LYS A 4 14.65 7.38 4.09
N VAL A 5 13.42 6.87 4.00
CA VAL A 5 12.20 7.67 4.22
C VAL A 5 12.08 8.10 5.68
N ALA A 6 12.44 7.23 6.62
CA ALA A 6 12.49 7.56 8.05
C ALA A 6 13.41 8.75 8.32
N MET A 7 14.62 8.72 7.77
CA MET A 7 15.59 9.81 7.94
C MET A 7 15.15 11.09 7.23
N GLN A 8 14.45 10.98 6.10
CA GLN A 8 13.85 12.15 5.44
C GLN A 8 12.77 12.79 6.30
N ALA A 9 11.87 12.00 6.89
CA ALA A 9 10.83 12.50 7.78
C ALA A 9 11.42 13.19 9.03
N ILE A 10 12.49 12.64 9.62
CA ILE A 10 13.20 13.24 10.75
C ILE A 10 13.83 14.59 10.34
N ASN A 11 14.41 14.67 9.16
CA ASN A 11 14.99 15.91 8.68
C ASN A 11 13.93 16.97 8.36
N ASP A 12 12.79 16.54 7.80
CA ASP A 12 11.67 17.40 7.43
C ASP A 12 11.00 18.07 8.65
N CYS A 13 11.02 17.42 9.82
CA CYS A 13 10.47 18.02 11.04
C CYS A 13 11.29 19.22 11.58
N GLY A 14 12.43 19.56 10.96
CA GLY A 14 13.23 20.73 11.28
C GLY A 14 14.04 20.65 12.57
N ASN A 15 13.94 19.56 13.32
CA ASN A 15 14.71 19.34 14.54
C ASN A 15 15.20 17.89 14.66
N SER A 16 16.48 17.67 14.39
CA SER A 16 17.09 16.34 14.42
C SER A 16 17.02 15.65 15.78
N LYS A 17 16.81 16.40 16.88
CA LYS A 17 16.64 15.83 18.23
C LYS A 17 15.36 15.00 18.38
N ILE A 18 14.39 15.11 17.46
CA ILE A 18 13.17 14.29 17.49
C ILE A 18 13.48 12.79 17.52
N LYS A 19 14.60 12.36 16.92
CA LYS A 19 15.04 10.96 16.95
C LYS A 19 15.20 10.39 18.35
N ASP A 20 15.57 11.23 19.35
CA ASP A 20 15.80 10.84 20.74
C ASP A 20 14.47 10.64 21.49
N PHE A 21 13.36 11.03 20.87
CA PHE A 21 12.01 10.95 21.43
C PHE A 21 11.13 9.91 20.74
N ILE A 22 11.65 9.20 19.73
CA ILE A 22 10.90 8.14 19.03
C ILE A 22 10.71 6.97 19.99
N ASP A 23 9.50 6.78 20.46
CA ASP A 23 9.13 5.73 21.41
C ASP A 23 8.45 4.54 20.73
N VAL A 24 7.92 4.71 19.50
CA VAL A 24 7.31 3.63 18.71
C VAL A 24 7.66 3.75 17.23
N ILE A 25 7.79 2.59 16.59
CA ILE A 25 7.89 2.46 15.13
C ILE A 25 6.83 1.45 14.68
N ASP A 26 5.79 1.95 14.01
CA ASP A 26 4.68 1.15 13.52
C ASP A 26 4.83 0.94 12.01
N ILE A 27 4.88 -0.32 11.57
CA ILE A 27 5.11 -0.68 10.16
C ILE A 27 3.92 -1.49 9.62
N PRO A 28 3.15 -0.94 8.67
CA PRO A 28 2.16 -1.72 7.93
C PRO A 28 2.85 -2.78 7.08
N LYS A 29 2.39 -4.01 7.18
CA LYS A 29 2.94 -5.17 6.48
C LYS A 29 2.72 -5.05 4.97
N GLY A 30 3.83 -5.10 4.23
CA GLY A 30 3.84 -5.27 2.79
C GLY A 30 3.97 -6.75 2.38
N PHE A 31 4.32 -7.00 1.10
CA PHE A 31 4.55 -8.36 0.58
C PHE A 31 5.95 -8.92 0.89
N TRP A 32 6.84 -8.09 1.43
CA TRP A 32 8.16 -8.50 1.89
C TRP A 32 8.10 -9.51 3.06
N ARG A 33 9.19 -10.26 3.27
CA ARG A 33 9.25 -11.36 4.25
C ARG A 33 9.93 -11.01 5.56
N TYR A 34 10.40 -9.78 5.74
CA TYR A 34 11.03 -9.32 6.98
C TYR A 34 10.14 -9.58 8.20
N ARG A 35 10.74 -10.03 9.31
CA ARG A 35 10.00 -10.17 10.57
C ARG A 35 9.76 -8.82 11.21
N ASP A 36 10.84 -8.04 11.40
CA ASP A 36 10.78 -6.72 12.01
C ASP A 36 11.76 -5.74 11.35
N PRO A 37 11.37 -5.06 10.27
CA PRO A 37 12.20 -3.99 9.70
C PRO A 37 12.30 -2.76 10.60
N GLY A 38 11.35 -2.55 11.52
CA GLY A 38 11.37 -1.47 12.50
C GLY A 38 12.53 -1.59 13.47
N LYS A 39 12.76 -2.79 13.98
CA LYS A 39 13.87 -3.07 14.89
C LYS A 39 15.23 -2.79 14.25
N TRP A 40 15.40 -3.28 13.02
CA TRP A 40 16.62 -3.02 12.26
C TRP A 40 16.85 -1.51 12.03
N ILE A 41 15.79 -0.75 11.71
CA ILE A 41 15.86 0.71 11.54
C ILE A 41 16.23 1.38 12.87
N ALA A 42 15.61 0.95 13.98
CA ALA A 42 15.87 1.48 15.31
C ALA A 42 17.34 1.28 15.71
N GLU A 43 17.85 0.06 15.57
CA GLU A 43 19.24 -0.28 15.92
C GLU A 43 20.24 0.49 15.07
N LYS A 44 20.01 0.55 13.75
CA LYS A 44 20.90 1.25 12.83
C LYS A 44 21.00 2.76 13.08
N ASN A 45 19.93 3.38 13.57
CA ASN A 45 19.83 4.82 13.75
C ASN A 45 19.83 5.25 15.23
N ASN A 46 20.12 4.30 16.14
CA ASN A 46 20.19 4.54 17.60
C ASN A 46 18.89 5.08 18.21
N PHE A 47 17.72 4.59 17.75
CA PHE A 47 16.42 4.88 18.38
C PHE A 47 16.23 3.95 19.59
N SER A 48 16.98 4.20 20.66
CA SER A 48 17.19 3.28 21.79
C SER A 48 15.91 2.93 22.56
N ASN A 49 14.90 3.80 22.53
CA ASN A 49 13.65 3.62 23.26
C ASN A 49 12.51 3.07 22.40
N ALA A 50 12.70 2.96 21.09
CA ALA A 50 11.63 2.63 20.17
C ALA A 50 11.18 1.18 20.32
N LYS A 51 9.92 0.99 20.69
CA LYS A 51 9.20 -0.29 20.53
C LYS A 51 8.69 -0.41 19.11
N THR A 52 8.68 -1.63 18.60
CA THR A 52 8.33 -1.88 17.21
C THR A 52 7.04 -2.67 17.07
N SER A 53 6.24 -2.34 16.07
CA SER A 53 5.11 -3.15 15.68
C SER A 53 5.10 -3.44 14.18
N VAL A 54 4.67 -4.64 13.82
CA VAL A 54 4.30 -5.00 12.45
C VAL A 54 2.80 -5.19 12.39
N ASN A 55 2.16 -4.41 11.53
CA ASN A 55 0.71 -4.34 11.44
C ASN A 55 0.27 -5.09 10.19
N LYS A 56 -0.44 -6.21 10.36
CA LYS A 56 -0.81 -7.11 9.26
C LYS A 56 -1.72 -6.42 8.24
N ILE A 57 -1.74 -6.96 7.03
CA ILE A 57 -2.70 -6.57 5.99
C ILE A 57 -4.11 -6.63 6.57
N GLY A 58 -4.89 -5.56 6.36
CA GLY A 58 -6.20 -5.36 6.97
C GLY A 58 -6.22 -4.35 8.12
N VAL A 59 -5.05 -4.04 8.71
CA VAL A 59 -4.93 -2.87 9.59
C VAL A 59 -4.73 -1.63 8.72
N LEU A 60 -5.65 -0.68 8.82
CA LEU A 60 -5.61 0.55 8.02
C LEU A 60 -4.49 1.48 8.49
N GLN A 61 -3.77 2.10 7.55
CA GLN A 61 -2.75 3.10 7.88
C GLN A 61 -3.33 4.26 8.69
N GLN A 62 -4.55 4.68 8.39
CA GLN A 62 -5.22 5.74 9.16
C GLN A 62 -5.44 5.34 10.61
N TYR A 63 -5.70 4.06 10.89
CA TYR A 63 -5.77 3.56 12.27
C TYR A 63 -4.44 3.76 13.00
N LEU A 64 -3.30 3.46 12.35
CA LEU A 64 -1.99 3.63 12.95
C LEU A 64 -1.72 5.12 13.28
N ILE A 65 -2.04 6.01 12.36
CA ILE A 65 -1.91 7.46 12.58
C ILE A 65 -2.74 7.89 13.77
N ASN A 66 -4.03 7.55 13.79
CA ASN A 66 -4.94 7.92 14.87
C ASN A 66 -4.50 7.35 16.21
N ASN A 67 -4.06 6.08 16.24
CA ASN A 67 -3.57 5.43 17.47
C ASN A 67 -2.32 6.11 17.99
N THR A 68 -1.36 6.41 17.13
CA THR A 68 -0.12 7.12 17.51
C THR A 68 -0.43 8.52 18.04
N CYS A 69 -1.28 9.28 17.36
CA CYS A 69 -1.72 10.60 17.83
C CYS A 69 -2.40 10.52 19.21
N ASN A 70 -3.30 9.55 19.40
CA ASN A 70 -3.97 9.35 20.69
C ASN A 70 -3.00 9.01 21.82
N LYS A 71 -1.99 8.18 21.54
CA LYS A 71 -0.94 7.87 22.52
C LYS A 71 -0.12 9.10 22.91
N ILE A 72 0.19 9.97 21.93
CA ILE A 72 0.88 11.25 22.19
C ILE A 72 0.02 12.17 23.06
N ILE A 73 -1.26 12.34 22.72
CA ILE A 73 -2.21 13.18 23.47
C ILE A 73 -2.34 12.71 24.92
N LYS A 74 -2.34 11.40 25.14
CA LYS A 74 -2.40 10.80 26.50
C LYS A 74 -1.06 10.84 27.24
N GLY A 75 0.02 11.27 26.61
CA GLY A 75 1.36 11.27 27.20
C GLY A 75 1.98 9.86 27.35
N GLU A 76 1.44 8.85 26.66
CA GLU A 76 1.95 7.48 26.68
C GLU A 76 3.25 7.35 25.87
N ILE A 77 3.41 8.16 24.83
CA ILE A 77 4.60 8.26 24.00
C ILE A 77 4.88 9.72 23.65
N ARG A 78 6.12 10.04 23.36
CA ARG A 78 6.58 11.40 23.00
C ARG A 78 6.53 11.63 21.50
N ALA A 79 6.99 10.65 20.72
CA ALA A 79 6.93 10.66 19.26
C ALA A 79 6.75 9.24 18.74
N GLY A 80 6.11 9.12 17.58
CA GLY A 80 5.95 7.86 16.86
C GLY A 80 6.33 8.00 15.41
N LEU A 81 6.91 6.94 14.84
CA LEU A 81 7.30 6.86 13.45
C LEU A 81 6.44 5.78 12.76
N ILE A 82 5.71 6.17 11.73
CA ILE A 82 4.92 5.23 10.92
C ILE A 82 5.58 5.12 9.56
N LEU A 83 6.04 3.91 9.22
CA LEU A 83 6.86 3.67 8.04
C LEU A 83 6.27 2.57 7.18
N GLY A 84 6.10 2.85 5.90
CA GLY A 84 5.75 1.85 4.90
C GLY A 84 6.78 1.78 3.78
N GLY A 85 6.79 0.68 3.08
CA GLY A 85 7.61 0.52 1.88
C GLY A 85 7.35 -0.82 1.22
N GLU A 86 7.39 -0.81 -0.09
CA GLU A 86 7.21 -1.99 -0.92
C GLU A 86 8.18 -1.97 -2.10
N SER A 87 8.73 -3.13 -2.43
CA SER A 87 9.65 -3.30 -3.56
C SER A 87 9.20 -4.40 -4.53
N ARG A 88 7.93 -4.70 -4.55
CA ARG A 88 7.35 -5.78 -5.36
C ARG A 88 7.65 -5.66 -6.85
N ALA A 89 7.66 -4.43 -7.38
CA ALA A 89 8.00 -4.20 -8.78
C ALA A 89 9.44 -4.67 -9.11
N LYS A 90 10.39 -4.39 -8.22
CA LYS A 90 11.77 -4.85 -8.35
C LYS A 90 11.86 -6.38 -8.26
N MET A 91 11.13 -6.98 -7.34
CA MET A 91 11.04 -8.44 -7.20
C MET A 91 10.50 -9.09 -8.48
N ILE A 92 9.41 -8.56 -9.04
CA ILE A 92 8.80 -9.07 -10.28
C ILE A 92 9.76 -8.90 -11.46
N ALA A 93 10.44 -7.77 -11.58
CA ALA A 93 11.43 -7.53 -12.63
C ALA A 93 12.58 -8.55 -12.53
N ALA A 94 13.14 -8.75 -11.36
CA ALA A 94 14.19 -9.75 -11.14
C ALA A 94 13.74 -11.17 -11.51
N LEU A 95 12.52 -11.56 -11.12
CA LEU A 95 11.95 -12.87 -11.50
C LEU A 95 11.78 -13.03 -13.02
N LYS A 96 11.36 -11.98 -13.72
CA LYS A 96 11.24 -11.99 -15.19
C LYS A 96 12.59 -12.14 -15.90
N GLU A 97 13.64 -11.60 -15.31
CA GLU A 97 15.02 -11.66 -15.81
C GLU A 97 15.78 -12.92 -15.34
N GLY A 98 15.13 -13.79 -14.56
CA GLY A 98 15.77 -14.98 -13.99
C GLY A 98 16.81 -14.66 -12.91
N ILE A 99 16.78 -13.44 -12.35
CA ILE A 99 17.68 -13.01 -11.30
C ILE A 99 17.10 -13.40 -9.94
N GLU A 100 17.92 -14.01 -9.09
CA GLU A 100 17.51 -14.34 -7.73
C GLU A 100 17.29 -13.05 -6.92
N TYR A 101 16.05 -12.85 -6.47
CA TYR A 101 15.71 -11.73 -5.57
C TYR A 101 15.87 -12.18 -4.13
N LYS A 102 16.90 -11.65 -3.46
CA LYS A 102 17.13 -11.89 -2.03
C LYS A 102 16.72 -10.70 -1.20
N GLU A 103 15.92 -10.96 -0.20
CA GLU A 103 15.66 -10.03 0.89
C GLU A 103 16.70 -10.23 1.99
N MET A 104 16.98 -9.16 2.74
CA MET A 104 17.85 -9.23 3.91
C MET A 104 17.20 -10.11 4.98
N GLU A 105 17.95 -11.01 5.59
CA GLU A 105 17.45 -11.81 6.71
C GLU A 105 17.39 -10.95 7.97
N LEU A 106 16.16 -10.70 8.44
CA LEU A 106 15.88 -10.05 9.71
C LEU A 106 15.18 -11.07 10.61
N SER A 107 15.90 -11.60 11.59
CA SER A 107 15.43 -12.69 12.45
C SER A 107 14.65 -12.24 13.69
N THR A 108 14.82 -10.99 14.11
CA THR A 108 14.13 -10.44 15.28
C THR A 108 12.64 -10.31 15.04
N ASN A 109 11.85 -10.65 16.05
CA ASN A 109 10.41 -10.40 16.04
C ASN A 109 10.14 -8.98 16.55
N PRO A 110 9.08 -8.32 16.06
CA PRO A 110 8.63 -7.05 16.60
C PRO A 110 8.10 -7.22 18.04
N ASP A 111 8.09 -6.15 18.80
CA ASP A 111 7.51 -6.14 20.14
C ASP A 111 6.00 -6.44 20.09
N GLN A 112 5.35 -6.07 18.99
CA GLN A 112 3.94 -6.32 18.80
C GLN A 112 3.58 -6.68 17.35
N TYR A 113 2.73 -7.71 17.18
CA TYR A 113 2.00 -7.96 15.94
C TYR A 113 0.55 -7.50 16.08
N VAL A 114 0.14 -6.54 15.25
CA VAL A 114 -1.23 -6.07 15.19
C VAL A 114 -1.96 -6.75 14.03
N LYS A 115 -3.13 -7.29 14.29
CA LYS A 115 -4.01 -7.92 13.29
C LYS A 115 -5.30 -7.13 13.19
N ALA A 116 -5.99 -7.22 12.05
CA ALA A 116 -7.38 -6.83 11.98
C ALA A 116 -8.21 -7.60 13.01
N LYS A 117 -9.26 -6.98 13.53
CA LYS A 117 -10.12 -7.58 14.54
C LYS A 117 -10.83 -8.82 14.01
N ASP A 118 -11.33 -8.70 12.80
CA ASP A 118 -12.09 -9.74 12.11
C ASP A 118 -11.41 -10.09 10.77
N ASP A 119 -11.78 -11.21 10.18
CA ASP A 119 -11.36 -11.55 8.84
C ASP A 119 -11.93 -10.55 7.82
N LEU A 120 -11.16 -10.29 6.75
CA LEU A 120 -11.52 -9.28 5.75
C LEU A 120 -12.63 -9.74 4.80
N TYR A 121 -12.95 -11.02 4.80
CA TYR A 121 -13.97 -11.64 3.95
C TYR A 121 -14.48 -12.93 4.58
N GLY A 122 -15.73 -13.28 4.28
CA GLY A 122 -16.31 -14.58 4.61
C GLY A 122 -16.01 -15.63 3.54
N GLU A 123 -16.22 -16.90 3.86
CA GLU A 123 -16.01 -18.00 2.91
C GLU A 123 -16.84 -17.86 1.64
N GLY A 124 -18.12 -17.49 1.76
CA GLY A 124 -19.00 -17.26 0.61
C GLY A 124 -18.56 -16.10 -0.28
N GLU A 125 -17.98 -15.05 0.31
CA GLU A 125 -17.41 -13.94 -0.47
C GLU A 125 -16.16 -14.36 -1.23
N ALA A 126 -15.28 -15.13 -0.59
CA ALA A 126 -14.08 -15.66 -1.23
C ALA A 126 -14.42 -16.61 -2.39
N GLU A 127 -15.44 -17.43 -2.23
CA GLU A 127 -15.92 -18.34 -3.28
C GLU A 127 -16.55 -17.58 -4.46
N ALA A 128 -17.38 -16.57 -4.19
CA ALA A 128 -18.12 -15.81 -5.22
C ALA A 128 -17.23 -14.79 -5.95
N LEU A 129 -16.36 -14.09 -5.23
CA LEU A 129 -15.58 -12.94 -5.73
C LEU A 129 -14.08 -13.24 -5.92
N GLY A 130 -13.63 -14.38 -5.39
CA GLY A 130 -12.22 -14.71 -5.29
C GLY A 130 -11.49 -13.86 -4.23
N LEU A 131 -10.19 -14.11 -4.08
CA LEU A 131 -9.34 -13.41 -3.10
C LEU A 131 -8.65 -12.16 -3.67
N MET A 132 -8.91 -11.82 -4.93
CA MET A 132 -8.32 -10.67 -5.60
C MET A 132 -9.29 -9.48 -5.58
N ALA A 133 -8.75 -8.28 -5.45
CA ALA A 133 -9.52 -7.03 -5.42
C ALA A 133 -10.44 -6.83 -6.63
N VAL A 134 -10.11 -7.45 -7.76
CA VAL A 134 -10.87 -7.37 -9.02
C VAL A 134 -12.35 -7.76 -8.86
N GLY A 135 -12.66 -8.85 -8.14
CA GLY A 135 -14.04 -9.27 -7.90
C GLY A 135 -14.85 -8.25 -7.10
N TYR A 136 -14.24 -7.68 -6.08
CA TYR A 136 -14.87 -6.64 -5.25
C TYR A 136 -15.10 -5.34 -6.04
N TYR A 137 -14.11 -4.92 -6.85
CA TYR A 137 -14.29 -3.77 -7.74
C TYR A 137 -15.42 -3.98 -8.75
N ALA A 138 -15.55 -5.16 -9.32
CA ALA A 138 -16.62 -5.47 -10.27
C ALA A 138 -18.02 -5.29 -9.64
N VAL A 139 -18.20 -5.71 -8.39
CA VAL A 139 -19.46 -5.49 -7.63
C VAL A 139 -19.71 -4.01 -7.39
N MET A 140 -18.69 -3.26 -6.94
CA MET A 140 -18.79 -1.83 -6.68
C MET A 140 -19.13 -1.05 -7.96
N GLU A 141 -18.47 -1.36 -9.06
CA GLU A 141 -18.71 -0.74 -10.37
C GLU A 141 -20.10 -1.06 -10.90
N SER A 142 -20.58 -2.28 -10.72
CA SER A 142 -21.93 -2.67 -11.08
C SER A 142 -22.98 -1.88 -10.30
N ALA A 143 -22.77 -1.68 -9.00
CA ALA A 143 -23.65 -0.87 -8.15
C ALA A 143 -23.62 0.61 -8.57
N MET A 144 -22.43 1.16 -8.87
CA MET A 144 -22.28 2.53 -9.35
C MET A 144 -22.98 2.73 -10.70
N ARG A 145 -22.77 1.82 -11.65
CA ARG A 145 -23.45 1.82 -12.94
C ARG A 145 -24.96 1.87 -12.77
N LYS A 146 -25.50 1.01 -11.92
CA LYS A 146 -26.94 0.96 -11.63
C LYS A 146 -27.44 2.27 -11.00
N SER A 147 -26.73 2.82 -10.04
CA SER A 147 -27.12 4.07 -9.36
C SER A 147 -27.16 5.27 -10.31
N LYS A 148 -26.30 5.27 -11.32
CA LYS A 148 -26.23 6.30 -12.37
C LYS A 148 -27.16 6.03 -13.56
N ASN A 149 -27.89 4.92 -13.57
CA ASN A 149 -28.75 4.45 -14.67
C ASN A 149 -28.02 4.33 -16.02
N LEU A 150 -26.73 3.97 -16.00
CA LEU A 150 -25.94 3.80 -17.20
C LEU A 150 -26.15 2.40 -17.79
N THR A 151 -26.18 2.34 -19.12
CA THR A 151 -25.99 1.07 -19.85
C THR A 151 -24.57 0.56 -19.64
N LEU A 152 -24.29 -0.70 -19.97
CA LEU A 152 -22.95 -1.25 -19.86
C LEU A 152 -21.94 -0.44 -20.70
N LYS A 153 -22.30 -0.13 -21.95
CA LYS A 153 -21.45 0.66 -22.85
C LYS A 153 -21.16 2.07 -22.34
N GLU A 154 -22.14 2.77 -21.82
CA GLU A 154 -21.95 4.11 -21.24
C GLU A 154 -21.05 4.06 -20.01
N HIS A 155 -21.14 2.98 -19.22
CA HIS A 155 -20.28 2.79 -18.07
C HIS A 155 -18.82 2.46 -18.48
N GLU A 156 -18.62 1.61 -19.47
CA GLU A 156 -17.31 1.36 -20.06
C GLU A 156 -16.68 2.64 -20.61
N ASP A 157 -17.47 3.42 -21.36
CA ASP A 157 -17.04 4.73 -21.87
C ASP A 157 -16.65 5.70 -20.77
N TYR A 158 -17.41 5.72 -19.70
CA TYR A 158 -17.14 6.54 -18.51
C TYR A 158 -15.81 6.13 -17.85
N LEU A 159 -15.63 4.84 -17.58
CA LEU A 159 -14.41 4.31 -16.97
C LEU A 159 -13.18 4.55 -17.84
N GLY A 160 -13.28 4.22 -19.13
CA GLY A 160 -12.19 4.40 -20.08
C GLY A 160 -11.73 5.87 -20.15
N SER A 161 -12.68 6.81 -20.17
CA SER A 161 -12.37 8.25 -20.15
C SER A 161 -11.71 8.69 -18.86
N MET A 162 -12.26 8.28 -17.71
CA MET A 162 -11.69 8.61 -16.39
C MET A 162 -10.26 8.12 -16.23
N TYR A 163 -9.98 6.88 -16.64
CA TYR A 163 -8.62 6.33 -16.54
C TYR A 163 -7.65 6.94 -17.58
N ALA A 164 -8.15 7.37 -18.75
CA ALA A 164 -7.34 8.12 -19.71
C ALA A 164 -6.92 9.48 -19.14
N ASP A 165 -7.84 10.20 -18.48
CA ASP A 165 -7.55 11.47 -17.80
C ASP A 165 -6.52 11.26 -16.67
N PHE A 166 -6.66 10.20 -15.87
CA PHE A 166 -5.67 9.85 -14.85
C PHE A 166 -4.29 9.57 -15.46
N SER A 167 -4.26 8.85 -16.58
CA SER A 167 -3.01 8.53 -17.29
C SER A 167 -2.36 9.79 -17.85
N GLU A 168 -3.14 10.72 -18.38
CA GLU A 168 -2.63 12.00 -18.86
C GLU A 168 -2.02 12.84 -17.73
N ILE A 169 -2.70 12.94 -16.59
CA ILE A 169 -2.19 13.62 -15.40
C ILE A 169 -0.91 12.95 -14.90
N ALA A 170 -0.91 11.61 -14.81
CA ALA A 170 0.24 10.85 -14.37
C ALA A 170 1.47 11.05 -15.26
N SER A 171 1.28 11.12 -16.59
CA SER A 171 2.39 11.32 -17.54
C SER A 171 3.15 12.64 -17.35
N LYS A 172 2.52 13.62 -16.70
CA LYS A 172 3.10 14.94 -16.39
C LYS A 172 3.64 15.01 -14.96
N ASN A 173 3.46 13.98 -14.15
CA ASN A 173 3.85 13.94 -12.75
C ASN A 173 5.18 13.20 -12.57
N GLN A 174 6.21 13.92 -12.11
CA GLN A 174 7.55 13.36 -11.88
C GLN A 174 7.60 12.20 -10.88
N TYR A 175 6.58 12.01 -10.06
CA TYR A 175 6.49 10.94 -9.08
C TYR A 175 5.64 9.75 -9.55
N ALA A 176 5.04 9.83 -10.73
CA ALA A 176 4.26 8.72 -11.27
C ALA A 176 5.14 7.55 -11.73
N ALA A 177 4.57 6.36 -11.72
CA ALA A 177 5.26 5.15 -12.16
C ALA A 177 5.48 5.09 -13.68
N SER A 178 4.74 5.89 -14.46
CA SER A 178 4.84 5.95 -15.93
C SER A 178 4.73 7.38 -16.41
N ASP A 179 5.56 7.72 -17.37
CA ASP A 179 5.56 8.99 -18.12
C ASP A 179 4.73 8.92 -19.41
N LYS A 180 4.06 7.79 -19.64
CA LYS A 180 3.27 7.55 -20.85
C LYS A 180 1.80 7.86 -20.60
N SER A 181 1.21 8.68 -21.47
CA SER A 181 -0.23 8.83 -21.56
C SER A 181 -0.81 7.67 -22.37
N ILE A 182 -1.86 7.03 -21.85
CA ILE A 182 -2.55 5.88 -22.45
C ILE A 182 -3.94 6.33 -22.86
N SER A 183 -4.30 6.08 -24.12
CA SER A 183 -5.62 6.47 -24.63
C SER A 183 -6.75 5.60 -24.05
N LYS A 184 -7.98 6.12 -24.08
CA LYS A 184 -9.19 5.41 -23.69
C LYS A 184 -9.29 4.03 -24.35
N ASP A 185 -9.07 3.96 -25.67
CA ASP A 185 -9.19 2.70 -26.42
C ASP A 185 -8.15 1.68 -25.99
N GLN A 186 -6.92 2.12 -25.72
CA GLN A 186 -5.87 1.25 -25.20
C GLN A 186 -6.17 0.73 -23.79
N ILE A 187 -6.81 1.55 -22.95
CA ILE A 187 -7.23 1.14 -21.60
C ILE A 187 -8.33 0.11 -21.66
N MET A 188 -9.32 0.31 -22.52
CA MET A 188 -10.48 -0.56 -22.64
C MET A 188 -10.22 -1.85 -23.42
N LEU A 189 -9.12 -1.93 -24.20
CA LEU A 189 -8.79 -3.11 -24.98
C LEU A 189 -8.18 -4.20 -24.09
N ALA A 190 -8.90 -5.31 -23.95
CA ALA A 190 -8.39 -6.49 -23.25
C ALA A 190 -7.27 -7.16 -24.05
N ASN A 191 -6.11 -7.32 -23.45
CA ASN A 191 -4.96 -8.02 -24.03
C ASN A 191 -4.11 -8.65 -22.92
N SER A 192 -2.97 -9.28 -23.27
CA SER A 192 -2.08 -9.94 -22.32
C SER A 192 -1.59 -9.00 -21.19
N ASP A 193 -1.42 -7.73 -21.49
CA ASP A 193 -0.85 -6.73 -20.59
C ASP A 193 -1.92 -5.95 -19.83
N ASN A 194 -3.18 -5.99 -20.27
CA ASN A 194 -4.29 -5.21 -19.74
C ASN A 194 -5.49 -6.05 -19.27
N LYS A 195 -5.29 -7.28 -18.86
CA LYS A 195 -6.37 -8.16 -18.39
C LYS A 195 -7.14 -7.60 -17.18
N PRO A 196 -6.47 -7.12 -16.10
CA PRO A 196 -7.15 -6.69 -14.91
C PRO A 196 -8.08 -5.48 -15.10
N MET A 197 -7.82 -4.66 -16.11
CA MET A 197 -8.64 -3.48 -16.40
C MET A 197 -9.85 -3.79 -17.26
N ALA A 198 -9.70 -4.68 -18.23
CA ALA A 198 -10.74 -4.91 -19.22
C ALA A 198 -11.71 -6.04 -18.85
N TYR A 199 -11.21 -7.13 -18.28
CA TYR A 199 -12.00 -8.34 -18.06
C TYR A 199 -13.18 -8.22 -17.10
N PRO A 200 -13.10 -7.55 -15.95
CA PRO A 200 -14.24 -7.50 -15.04
C PRO A 200 -15.40 -6.67 -15.57
N TYR A 201 -15.13 -5.80 -16.51
CA TYR A 201 -16.11 -4.83 -17.00
C TYR A 201 -16.71 -5.22 -18.36
N ASN A 202 -16.24 -6.30 -18.92
CA ASN A 202 -16.78 -6.90 -20.14
C ASN A 202 -17.89 -7.94 -19.85
N CYS A 203 -18.25 -8.14 -18.62
CA CYS A 203 -19.29 -9.07 -18.19
C CYS A 203 -20.63 -8.37 -17.97
#